data_a1cad387e5070e73e2b326cb1276ddf5
#
_entry.id   a1cad387e5070e73e2b326cb1276ddf5
#
_cell.length_a   1.000
_cell.length_b   1.000
_cell.length_c   1.000
_cell.angle_alpha   90.00
_cell.angle_beta   90.00
_cell.angle_gamma   90.00
#
_symmetry.space_group_name_H-M   'P 1'
#
loop_
_entity.id
_entity.type
_entity.pdbx_description
1 polymer ?
#
loop_
_entity_poly.entity_id
_entity_poly.type
_entity_poly.pdbx_seq_one_letter_code
_entity_poly.pdbx_strand_id
1 'polypeptide(L)'
;MVGCVFTRTLLGMKEMVSLPIYDRSGAEVGKYEIDPAQLAPRISKQLLHDAVVMYQTNLRQGSAKTKTRAEVAGTTKKMYRQKGTGNARAGSRRSGIRRGGGHIHARQPRDWSYRLPKKALRIATRMALASKIADEEVTLIDSLSFERPKTRDMLAVLKALKLGGVSLLVAVPGYDLNVYKSIRNLANVSVLPVAELNALNVLHPRRLLMTASALDAFREKL
;
A
#
# COMPACT_ATOMS: atom_id res chain seq x y z
N MET A 1 17.33 35.00 6.20
CA MET A 1 16.81 34.42 7.44
C MET A 1 15.30 34.53 7.40
N VAL A 2 14.62 33.45 7.06
CA VAL A 2 13.17 33.33 7.25
C VAL A 2 12.95 31.92 7.82
N GLY A 3 12.83 31.88 9.14
CA GLY A 3 12.54 30.68 9.88
C GLY A 3 11.09 30.27 9.69
N CYS A 4 10.84 29.22 8.97
CA CYS A 4 9.53 28.59 8.90
C CYS A 4 9.37 27.70 10.15
N VAL A 5 8.77 28.28 11.20
CA VAL A 5 8.40 27.55 12.42
C VAL A 5 7.15 26.75 12.12
N PHE A 6 7.34 25.48 11.81
CA PHE A 6 6.26 24.49 11.77
C PHE A 6 5.94 24.00 13.19
N THR A 7 5.25 24.83 13.95
CA THR A 7 4.56 24.38 15.18
C THR A 7 3.17 23.86 14.79
N ARG A 8 3.07 22.61 14.35
CA ARG A 8 1.78 21.96 14.15
C ARG A 8 1.34 21.36 15.48
N THR A 9 0.50 22.10 16.16
CA THR A 9 -0.11 21.72 17.44
C THR A 9 -0.93 20.44 17.28
N LEU A 10 -0.56 19.40 17.99
CA LEU A 10 -1.25 18.10 18.10
C LEU A 10 -2.48 18.20 19.03
N LEU A 11 -3.39 19.14 18.84
CA LEU A 11 -4.62 19.22 19.61
C LEU A 11 -5.84 19.47 18.70
N GLY A 12 -6.75 18.49 18.69
CA GLY A 12 -8.15 18.67 18.33
C GLY A 12 -8.43 19.13 16.90
N MET A 13 -8.55 18.17 15.97
CA MET A 13 -9.16 18.43 14.66
C MET A 13 -10.63 18.79 14.87
N LYS A 14 -10.92 20.08 15.00
CA LYS A 14 -12.25 20.67 15.03
C LYS A 14 -12.34 21.77 13.97
N GLU A 15 -12.11 21.42 12.72
CA GLU A 15 -12.36 22.35 11.64
C GLU A 15 -13.06 21.61 10.51
N MET A 16 -14.25 22.08 10.15
CA MET A 16 -14.96 21.69 8.95
C MET A 16 -14.05 21.97 7.75
N VAL A 17 -13.70 20.93 7.01
CA VAL A 17 -12.92 21.10 5.78
C VAL A 17 -13.88 21.15 4.61
N SER A 18 -13.78 22.22 3.82
CA SER A 18 -14.56 22.39 2.60
C SER A 18 -13.75 21.92 1.41
N LEU A 19 -14.14 20.82 0.79
CA LEU A 19 -13.50 20.25 -0.39
C LEU A 19 -14.25 20.70 -1.65
N PRO A 20 -13.56 21.32 -2.64
CA PRO A 20 -14.20 21.67 -3.91
C PRO A 20 -14.55 20.41 -4.71
N ILE A 21 -15.74 20.39 -5.29
CA ILE A 21 -16.19 19.37 -6.24
C ILE A 21 -15.95 19.89 -7.64
N TYR A 22 -15.20 19.14 -8.43
CA TYR A 22 -14.88 19.48 -9.81
C TYR A 22 -15.70 18.65 -10.80
N ASP A 23 -15.96 19.22 -11.95
CA ASP A 23 -16.43 18.48 -13.12
C ASP A 23 -15.23 17.89 -13.89
N ARG A 24 -15.50 17.10 -14.92
CA ARG A 24 -14.48 16.52 -15.82
C ARG A 24 -13.67 17.56 -16.57
N SER A 25 -14.22 18.75 -16.77
CA SER A 25 -13.54 19.89 -17.37
C SER A 25 -12.58 20.62 -16.44
N GLY A 26 -12.59 20.28 -15.13
CA GLY A 26 -11.84 20.97 -14.09
C GLY A 26 -12.51 22.23 -13.55
N ALA A 27 -13.77 22.50 -13.89
CA ALA A 27 -14.56 23.59 -13.32
C ALA A 27 -15.11 23.19 -11.95
N GLU A 28 -15.14 24.11 -11.00
CA GLU A 28 -15.75 23.89 -9.69
C GLU A 28 -17.28 23.95 -9.83
N VAL A 29 -17.96 22.87 -9.44
CA VAL A 29 -19.43 22.75 -9.47
C VAL A 29 -20.02 23.02 -8.11
N GLY A 30 -19.32 22.68 -7.05
CA GLY A 30 -19.84 22.82 -5.68
C GLY A 30 -18.77 22.61 -4.62
N LYS A 31 -19.20 22.57 -3.36
CA LYS A 31 -18.32 22.30 -2.22
C LYS A 31 -18.93 21.18 -1.38
N TYR A 32 -18.08 20.32 -0.89
CA TYR A 32 -18.44 19.24 0.02
C TYR A 32 -17.85 19.55 1.40
N GLU A 33 -18.69 19.70 2.38
CA GLU A 33 -18.26 19.94 3.75
C GLU A 33 -18.15 18.64 4.53
N ILE A 34 -17.00 18.40 5.09
CA ILE A 34 -16.72 17.22 5.90
C ILE A 34 -15.93 17.59 7.14
N ASP A 35 -16.31 17.01 8.26
CA ASP A 35 -15.53 17.07 9.49
C ASP A 35 -14.67 15.81 9.58
N PRO A 36 -13.33 15.93 9.47
CA PRO A 36 -12.42 14.80 9.59
C PRO A 36 -12.53 14.07 10.94
N ALA A 37 -12.99 14.77 12.00
CA ALA A 37 -13.16 14.17 13.32
C ALA A 37 -14.31 13.15 13.34
N GLN A 38 -15.31 13.26 12.45
CA GLN A 38 -16.37 12.23 12.31
C GLN A 38 -15.80 10.94 11.74
N LEU A 39 -14.80 11.00 10.86
CA LEU A 39 -14.14 9.82 10.32
C LEU A 39 -13.21 9.19 11.37
N ALA A 40 -12.38 10.01 12.00
CA ALA A 40 -11.46 9.56 13.04
C ALA A 40 -11.16 10.70 14.03
N PRO A 41 -11.59 10.60 15.28
CA PRO A 41 -11.37 11.64 16.28
C PRO A 41 -9.89 11.80 16.65
N ARG A 42 -9.08 10.79 16.41
CA ARG A 42 -7.63 10.78 16.65
C ARG A 42 -6.91 9.96 15.60
N ILE A 43 -5.78 10.46 15.10
CA ILE A 43 -4.90 9.72 14.19
C ILE A 43 -3.76 9.07 14.98
N SER A 44 -3.74 7.71 15.00
CA SER A 44 -2.66 6.93 15.60
C SER A 44 -1.66 6.52 14.52
N LYS A 45 -0.48 7.12 14.55
CA LYS A 45 0.63 6.79 13.63
C LYS A 45 1.04 5.31 13.76
N GLN A 46 1.04 4.77 15.00
CA GLN A 46 1.40 3.38 15.25
C GLN A 46 0.42 2.41 14.56
N LEU A 47 -0.89 2.61 14.72
CA LEU A 47 -1.88 1.75 14.08
C LEU A 47 -1.82 1.80 12.55
N LEU A 48 -1.60 2.99 11.98
CA LEU A 48 -1.41 3.15 10.53
C LEU A 48 -0.16 2.41 10.05
N HIS A 49 0.96 2.55 10.76
CA HIS A 49 2.19 1.84 10.46
C HIS A 49 2.00 0.31 10.51
N ASP A 50 1.40 -0.21 11.58
CA ASP A 50 1.18 -1.65 11.75
C ASP A 50 0.27 -2.22 10.66
N ALA A 51 -0.77 -1.48 10.26
CA ALA A 51 -1.65 -1.85 9.16
C ALA A 51 -0.91 -1.89 7.82
N VAL A 52 -0.10 -0.87 7.51
CA VAL A 52 0.70 -0.81 6.27
C VAL A 52 1.72 -1.94 6.23
N VAL A 53 2.46 -2.17 7.32
CA VAL A 53 3.44 -3.26 7.42
C VAL A 53 2.76 -4.62 7.25
N MET A 54 1.59 -4.83 7.88
CA MET A 54 0.80 -6.05 7.70
C MET A 54 0.49 -6.30 6.20
N TYR A 55 -0.07 -5.32 5.50
CA TYR A 55 -0.40 -5.48 4.08
C TYR A 55 0.85 -5.75 3.23
N GLN A 56 1.94 -5.03 3.45
CA GLN A 56 3.21 -5.24 2.71
C GLN A 56 3.83 -6.61 3.00
N THR A 57 3.78 -7.05 4.25
CA THR A 57 4.34 -8.35 4.64
C THR A 57 3.53 -9.50 4.06
N ASN A 58 2.20 -9.36 4.00
CA ASN A 58 1.30 -10.37 3.41
C ASN A 58 1.47 -10.53 1.88
N LEU A 59 2.09 -9.57 1.19
CA LEU A 59 2.44 -9.71 -0.22
C LEU A 59 3.67 -10.61 -0.45
N ARG A 60 4.45 -10.92 0.59
CA ARG A 60 5.66 -11.72 0.45
C ARG A 60 5.32 -13.20 0.32
N GLN A 61 5.75 -13.82 -0.77
CA GLN A 61 5.52 -15.24 -1.04
C GLN A 61 6.29 -16.18 -0.08
N GLY A 62 7.46 -15.78 0.40
CA GLY A 62 8.24 -16.55 1.36
C GLY A 62 8.81 -17.89 0.87
N SER A 63 8.88 -18.14 -0.45
CA SER A 63 9.26 -19.43 -1.06
C SER A 63 10.78 -19.65 -1.15
N ALA A 64 11.61 -18.70 -0.71
CA ALA A 64 13.06 -18.83 -0.79
C ALA A 64 13.58 -20.01 0.05
N LYS A 65 14.23 -20.96 -0.60
CA LYS A 65 14.83 -22.16 0.03
C LYS A 65 16.27 -22.36 -0.41
N THR A 66 17.12 -22.78 0.51
CA THR A 66 18.46 -23.28 0.22
C THR A 66 18.66 -24.65 0.88
N LYS A 67 19.47 -25.50 0.30
CA LYS A 67 19.67 -26.84 0.82
C LYS A 67 20.60 -26.83 2.03
N THR A 68 20.17 -27.48 3.10
CA THR A 68 20.98 -27.80 4.28
C THR A 68 21.98 -28.92 3.95
N ARG A 69 22.96 -29.15 4.81
CA ARG A 69 23.88 -30.28 4.65
C ARG A 69 23.19 -31.64 4.63
N ALA A 70 21.99 -31.76 5.19
CA ALA A 70 21.19 -32.99 5.17
C ALA A 70 20.52 -33.23 3.81
N GLU A 71 20.15 -32.16 3.11
CA GLU A 71 19.42 -32.20 1.83
C GLU A 71 20.33 -32.28 0.60
N VAL A 72 21.63 -31.94 0.75
CA VAL A 72 22.58 -32.06 -0.36
C VAL A 72 22.93 -33.51 -0.61
N ALA A 73 22.94 -33.93 -1.89
CA ALA A 73 23.38 -35.26 -2.29
C ALA A 73 24.86 -35.52 -1.94
N GLY A 74 25.21 -36.72 -1.53
CA GLY A 74 26.56 -37.12 -1.19
C GLY A 74 26.61 -37.95 0.09
N THR A 75 27.80 -38.44 0.43
CA THR A 75 28.01 -39.27 1.61
C THR A 75 28.11 -38.43 2.90
N THR A 76 27.55 -38.98 3.98
CA THR A 76 27.68 -38.44 5.34
C THR A 76 28.93 -38.95 6.04
N LYS A 77 29.58 -40.02 5.50
CA LYS A 77 30.78 -40.63 6.06
C LYS A 77 31.90 -39.61 6.15
N LYS A 78 32.78 -39.73 7.18
CA LYS A 78 34.05 -39.01 7.30
C LYS A 78 34.91 -39.33 6.09
N MET A 79 35.50 -38.31 5.43
CA MET A 79 36.24 -38.45 4.18
C MET A 79 37.47 -39.31 4.32
N TYR A 80 38.23 -39.19 5.41
CA TYR A 80 39.43 -39.94 5.71
C TYR A 80 39.68 -39.97 7.22
N ARG A 81 40.59 -40.84 7.67
CA ARG A 81 40.96 -40.99 9.06
C ARG A 81 41.53 -39.69 9.67
N GLN A 82 41.44 -39.55 10.99
CA GLN A 82 41.75 -38.31 11.72
C GLN A 82 43.21 -37.86 11.62
N LYS A 83 44.16 -38.83 11.55
CA LYS A 83 45.62 -38.63 11.45
C LYS A 83 46.22 -39.59 10.44
N GLY A 84 47.49 -39.29 10.00
CA GLY A 84 48.25 -40.19 9.13
C GLY A 84 47.91 -40.08 7.64
N THR A 85 47.29 -38.98 7.17
CA THR A 85 46.97 -38.78 5.75
C THR A 85 47.78 -37.58 5.15
N GLY A 86 48.50 -36.83 5.98
CA GLY A 86 49.21 -35.61 5.54
C GLY A 86 48.27 -34.42 5.21
N ASN A 87 46.96 -34.65 5.15
CA ASN A 87 45.93 -33.63 4.84
C ASN A 87 45.36 -33.00 6.07
N ALA A 88 44.79 -31.79 5.92
CA ALA A 88 43.99 -31.14 6.97
C ALA A 88 42.81 -32.03 7.39
N ARG A 89 42.46 -32.01 8.68
CA ARG A 89 41.34 -32.81 9.19
C ARG A 89 40.03 -32.44 8.49
N ALA A 90 39.24 -33.43 8.11
CA ALA A 90 37.98 -33.23 7.45
C ALA A 90 36.88 -34.18 7.97
N GLY A 91 35.66 -33.68 8.07
CA GLY A 91 34.47 -34.45 8.38
C GLY A 91 33.77 -34.93 7.10
N SER A 92 32.45 -34.73 7.05
CA SER A 92 31.61 -35.08 5.90
C SER A 92 31.87 -34.17 4.70
N ARG A 93 31.71 -34.71 3.51
CA ARG A 93 31.80 -33.98 2.24
C ARG A 93 30.66 -32.96 2.07
N ARG A 94 29.54 -33.17 2.71
CA ARG A 94 28.36 -32.28 2.68
C ARG A 94 28.49 -31.04 3.58
N SER A 95 29.58 -30.92 4.35
CA SER A 95 29.76 -29.77 5.27
C SER A 95 29.73 -28.45 4.52
N GLY A 96 29.09 -27.41 5.10
CA GLY A 96 28.95 -26.09 4.53
C GLY A 96 30.25 -25.33 4.30
N ILE A 97 31.36 -25.76 4.95
CA ILE A 97 32.72 -25.21 4.72
C ILE A 97 33.36 -25.75 3.47
N ARG A 98 32.75 -26.75 2.81
CA ARG A 98 33.29 -27.37 1.61
C ARG A 98 32.54 -26.94 0.36
N ARG A 99 33.28 -26.85 -0.75
CA ARG A 99 32.70 -26.60 -2.08
C ARG A 99 31.72 -27.74 -2.44
N GLY A 100 30.49 -27.35 -2.80
CA GLY A 100 29.40 -28.28 -3.05
C GLY A 100 28.72 -28.83 -1.80
N GLY A 101 29.05 -28.33 -0.60
CA GLY A 101 28.32 -28.62 0.64
C GLY A 101 27.05 -27.80 0.80
N GLY A 102 26.24 -28.16 1.81
CA GLY A 102 25.01 -27.43 2.12
C GLY A 102 25.26 -26.13 2.88
N HIS A 103 24.28 -25.24 2.86
CA HIS A 103 24.33 -24.02 3.65
C HIS A 103 24.26 -24.30 5.15
N ILE A 104 25.07 -23.62 5.97
CA ILE A 104 25.06 -23.78 7.43
C ILE A 104 23.75 -23.20 8.00
N HIS A 105 23.39 -22.00 7.59
CA HIS A 105 22.12 -21.35 7.92
C HIS A 105 21.23 -21.29 6.67
N ALA A 106 20.72 -22.47 6.30
CA ALA A 106 19.89 -22.59 5.12
C ALA A 106 18.54 -21.87 5.32
N ARG A 107 18.15 -21.11 4.31
CA ARG A 107 16.81 -20.53 4.27
C ARG A 107 15.79 -21.63 4.09
N GLN A 108 14.71 -21.56 4.86
CA GLN A 108 13.55 -22.43 4.72
C GLN A 108 12.35 -21.58 4.30
N PRO A 109 11.45 -22.12 3.48
CA PRO A 109 10.19 -21.45 3.18
C PRO A 109 9.43 -21.18 4.47
N ARG A 110 8.90 -19.98 4.59
CA ARG A 110 8.08 -19.61 5.74
C ARG A 110 6.96 -18.66 5.32
N ASP A 111 5.85 -18.77 6.01
CA ASP A 111 4.76 -17.81 5.91
C ASP A 111 5.14 -16.52 6.66
N TRP A 112 4.98 -15.38 5.99
CA TRP A 112 5.21 -14.04 6.53
C TRP A 112 3.90 -13.36 6.90
N SER A 113 2.76 -13.97 6.54
CA SER A 113 1.46 -13.37 6.75
C SER A 113 1.09 -13.30 8.22
N TYR A 114 0.47 -12.20 8.59
CA TYR A 114 -0.20 -12.05 9.88
C TYR A 114 -1.42 -11.15 9.71
N ARG A 115 -2.29 -11.13 10.70
CA ARG A 115 -3.57 -10.45 10.63
C ARG A 115 -3.82 -9.60 11.86
N LEU A 116 -4.20 -8.36 11.65
CA LEU A 116 -4.75 -7.48 12.68
C LEU A 116 -6.27 -7.70 12.83
N PRO A 117 -6.85 -7.36 13.99
CA PRO A 117 -8.30 -7.41 14.20
C PRO A 117 -9.04 -6.57 13.15
N LYS A 118 -10.19 -7.05 12.67
CA LYS A 118 -11.01 -6.35 11.66
C LYS A 118 -11.39 -4.93 12.06
N LYS A 119 -11.72 -4.72 13.36
CA LYS A 119 -12.03 -3.39 13.89
C LYS A 119 -10.84 -2.44 13.77
N ALA A 120 -9.63 -2.90 14.09
CA ALA A 120 -8.41 -2.10 13.96
C ALA A 120 -8.12 -1.69 12.51
N LEU A 121 -8.31 -2.60 11.55
CA LEU A 121 -8.15 -2.29 10.12
C LEU A 121 -9.17 -1.27 9.61
N ARG A 122 -10.43 -1.38 10.03
CA ARG A 122 -11.45 -0.38 9.69
C ARG A 122 -11.09 1.00 10.22
N ILE A 123 -10.70 1.07 11.50
CA ILE A 123 -10.26 2.33 12.12
C ILE A 123 -9.02 2.88 11.39
N ALA A 124 -8.05 2.04 11.03
CA ALA A 124 -6.87 2.46 10.27
C ALA A 124 -7.25 3.06 8.90
N THR A 125 -8.20 2.48 8.17
CA THR A 125 -8.66 3.02 6.89
C THR A 125 -9.35 4.37 7.06
N ARG A 126 -10.19 4.54 8.10
CA ARG A 126 -10.82 5.84 8.44
C ARG A 126 -9.77 6.90 8.78
N MET A 127 -8.79 6.55 9.62
CA MET A 127 -7.69 7.45 9.98
C MET A 127 -6.86 7.87 8.77
N ALA A 128 -6.60 6.92 7.84
CA ALA A 128 -5.87 7.21 6.61
C ALA A 128 -6.61 8.22 5.74
N LEU A 129 -7.91 8.06 5.54
CA LEU A 129 -8.72 9.01 4.78
C LEU A 129 -8.84 10.37 5.50
N ALA A 130 -9.06 10.38 6.81
CA ALA A 130 -9.12 11.61 7.61
C ALA A 130 -7.79 12.41 7.52
N SER A 131 -6.65 11.71 7.54
CA SER A 131 -5.32 12.33 7.36
C SER A 131 -5.19 12.97 5.98
N LYS A 132 -5.60 12.27 4.91
CA LYS A 132 -5.57 12.78 3.54
C LYS A 132 -6.46 14.02 3.34
N ILE A 133 -7.64 14.04 3.98
CA ILE A 133 -8.53 15.19 3.94
C ILE A 133 -7.92 16.37 4.69
N ALA A 134 -7.37 16.14 5.89
CA ALA A 134 -6.73 17.17 6.68
C ALA A 134 -5.48 17.78 6.01
N ASP A 135 -4.79 16.99 5.18
CA ASP A 135 -3.60 17.42 4.43
C ASP A 135 -3.95 18.00 3.05
N GLU A 136 -5.26 18.17 2.71
CA GLU A 136 -5.77 18.67 1.43
C GLU A 136 -5.25 17.88 0.22
N GLU A 137 -5.08 16.57 0.41
CA GLU A 137 -4.59 15.64 -0.61
C GLU A 137 -5.72 14.92 -1.34
N VAL A 138 -6.98 15.23 -1.00
CA VAL A 138 -8.19 14.68 -1.62
C VAL A 138 -8.78 15.69 -2.60
N THR A 139 -9.07 15.22 -3.81
CA THR A 139 -9.80 15.96 -4.84
C THR A 139 -11.12 15.26 -5.09
N LEU A 140 -12.23 16.00 -5.11
CA LEU A 140 -13.53 15.44 -5.42
C LEU A 140 -13.95 15.74 -6.85
N ILE A 141 -14.53 14.75 -7.49
CA ILE A 141 -15.19 14.88 -8.80
C ILE A 141 -16.66 14.50 -8.66
N ASP A 142 -17.51 15.19 -9.37
CA ASP A 142 -18.96 14.92 -9.32
C ASP A 142 -19.26 13.50 -9.82
N SER A 143 -18.93 13.21 -11.08
CA SER A 143 -19.16 11.91 -11.68
C SER A 143 -17.99 11.50 -12.59
N LEU A 144 -17.65 10.20 -12.57
CA LEU A 144 -16.63 9.63 -13.45
C LEU A 144 -17.24 8.41 -14.13
N SER A 145 -17.78 8.61 -15.35
CA SER A 145 -18.31 7.52 -16.18
C SER A 145 -17.87 7.72 -17.62
N PHE A 146 -17.58 6.64 -18.33
CA PHE A 146 -17.19 6.66 -19.72
C PHE A 146 -18.08 5.71 -20.52
N GLU A 147 -18.65 6.16 -21.64
CA GLU A 147 -19.43 5.29 -22.54
C GLU A 147 -18.55 4.20 -23.16
N ARG A 148 -17.31 4.56 -23.52
CA ARG A 148 -16.31 3.65 -24.06
C ARG A 148 -14.99 3.79 -23.30
N PRO A 149 -14.24 2.70 -23.08
CA PRO A 149 -12.96 2.77 -22.37
C PRO A 149 -11.90 3.44 -23.27
N LYS A 150 -11.46 4.64 -22.90
CA LYS A 150 -10.40 5.39 -23.59
C LYS A 150 -9.46 6.04 -22.58
N THR A 151 -8.16 5.75 -22.70
CA THR A 151 -7.11 6.35 -21.87
C THR A 151 -6.93 7.84 -22.13
N ARG A 152 -7.17 8.30 -23.37
CA ARG A 152 -7.07 9.70 -23.76
C ARG A 152 -8.06 10.58 -22.99
N ASP A 153 -9.30 10.10 -22.82
CA ASP A 153 -10.35 10.86 -22.15
C ASP A 153 -10.03 10.99 -20.66
N MET A 154 -9.54 9.92 -20.03
CA MET A 154 -9.06 9.97 -18.63
C MET A 154 -7.85 10.89 -18.47
N LEU A 155 -6.89 10.87 -19.39
CA LEU A 155 -5.76 11.79 -19.37
C LEU A 155 -6.19 13.25 -19.50
N ALA A 156 -7.22 13.55 -20.29
CA ALA A 156 -7.78 14.91 -20.40
C ALA A 156 -8.35 15.38 -19.06
N VAL A 157 -9.11 14.51 -18.36
CA VAL A 157 -9.63 14.79 -17.01
C VAL A 157 -8.49 15.06 -16.03
N LEU A 158 -7.46 14.19 -15.98
CA LEU A 158 -6.33 14.36 -15.07
C LEU A 158 -5.51 15.64 -15.35
N LYS A 159 -5.40 16.04 -16.60
CA LYS A 159 -4.76 17.31 -16.98
C LYS A 159 -5.60 18.51 -16.55
N ALA A 160 -6.92 18.47 -16.74
CA ALA A 160 -7.85 19.51 -16.32
C ALA A 160 -7.79 19.72 -14.80
N LEU A 161 -7.71 18.65 -14.01
CA LEU A 161 -7.58 18.67 -12.56
C LEU A 161 -6.13 18.93 -12.06
N LYS A 162 -5.16 19.15 -12.97
CA LYS A 162 -3.73 19.36 -12.65
C LYS A 162 -3.10 18.20 -11.85
N LEU A 163 -3.61 16.97 -12.02
CA LEU A 163 -3.13 15.76 -11.36
C LEU A 163 -2.19 14.91 -12.25
N GLY A 164 -1.81 15.41 -13.41
CA GLY A 164 -0.91 14.71 -14.33
C GLY A 164 0.48 14.47 -13.74
N GLY A 165 0.99 13.22 -13.83
CA GLY A 165 2.34 12.86 -13.36
C GLY A 165 2.49 12.61 -11.86
N VAL A 166 1.43 12.77 -11.08
CA VAL A 166 1.41 12.51 -9.64
C VAL A 166 0.90 11.07 -9.39
N SER A 167 1.42 10.40 -8.35
CA SER A 167 0.86 9.12 -7.93
C SER A 167 -0.56 9.34 -7.38
N LEU A 168 -1.54 8.66 -7.98
CA LEU A 168 -2.96 8.90 -7.78
C LEU A 168 -3.72 7.61 -7.54
N LEU A 169 -4.61 7.62 -6.56
CA LEU A 169 -5.67 6.63 -6.42
C LEU A 169 -7.01 7.24 -6.82
N VAL A 170 -7.74 6.58 -7.69
CA VAL A 170 -9.10 6.92 -8.06
C VAL A 170 -10.05 6.00 -7.30
N ALA A 171 -10.90 6.56 -6.44
CA ALA A 171 -11.90 5.81 -5.69
C ALA A 171 -13.28 6.04 -6.30
N VAL A 172 -13.95 4.93 -6.67
CA VAL A 172 -15.28 4.91 -7.26
C VAL A 172 -16.27 4.18 -6.35
N PRO A 173 -17.56 4.49 -6.37
CA PRO A 173 -18.54 3.86 -5.46
C PRO A 173 -18.65 2.35 -5.71
N GLY A 174 -18.59 1.91 -6.97
CA GLY A 174 -18.68 0.52 -7.39
C GLY A 174 -17.67 0.21 -8.50
N TYR A 175 -17.59 -1.05 -8.89
CA TYR A 175 -16.69 -1.47 -9.97
C TYR A 175 -17.27 -1.07 -11.33
N ASP A 176 -16.60 -0.15 -12.03
CA ASP A 176 -16.89 0.24 -13.41
C ASP A 176 -15.78 -0.23 -14.35
N LEU A 177 -16.12 -1.15 -15.25
CA LEU A 177 -15.19 -1.75 -16.21
C LEU A 177 -14.61 -0.72 -17.18
N ASN A 178 -15.40 0.29 -17.60
CA ASN A 178 -14.95 1.30 -18.55
C ASN A 178 -13.95 2.25 -17.89
N VAL A 179 -14.20 2.66 -16.65
CA VAL A 179 -13.27 3.47 -15.86
C VAL A 179 -11.98 2.69 -15.60
N TYR A 180 -12.07 1.43 -15.16
CA TYR A 180 -10.92 0.57 -14.93
C TYR A 180 -10.02 0.42 -16.16
N LYS A 181 -10.62 0.09 -17.32
CA LYS A 181 -9.87 -0.07 -18.59
C LYS A 181 -9.26 1.26 -19.08
N SER A 182 -9.87 2.40 -18.78
CA SER A 182 -9.36 3.72 -19.14
C SER A 182 -8.16 4.13 -18.28
N ILE A 183 -8.06 3.63 -17.03
CA ILE A 183 -7.03 4.01 -16.07
C ILE A 183 -5.86 3.04 -16.06
N ARG A 184 -6.08 1.73 -16.17
CA ARG A 184 -5.08 0.69 -15.92
C ARG A 184 -3.76 0.82 -16.71
N ASN A 185 -3.78 1.49 -17.88
CA ASN A 185 -2.59 1.73 -18.70
C ASN A 185 -1.82 3.00 -18.30
N LEU A 186 -2.36 3.81 -17.37
CA LEU A 186 -1.69 5.02 -16.93
C LEU A 186 -0.68 4.70 -15.82
N ALA A 187 0.56 5.15 -15.99
CA ALA A 187 1.57 4.99 -14.97
C ALA A 187 1.19 5.78 -13.70
N ASN A 188 1.45 5.20 -12.54
CA ASN A 188 1.21 5.79 -11.22
C ASN A 188 -0.26 6.13 -10.90
N VAL A 189 -1.22 5.62 -11.66
CA VAL A 189 -2.65 5.79 -11.39
C VAL A 189 -3.25 4.42 -11.14
N SER A 190 -3.94 4.27 -10.01
CA SER A 190 -4.70 3.06 -9.65
C SER A 190 -6.17 3.42 -9.45
N VAL A 191 -7.07 2.45 -9.65
CA VAL A 191 -8.50 2.62 -9.40
C VAL A 191 -8.99 1.50 -8.51
N LEU A 192 -9.77 1.85 -7.50
CA LEU A 192 -10.36 0.89 -6.57
C LEU A 192 -11.80 1.31 -6.23
N PRO A 193 -12.71 0.35 -6.09
CA PRO A 193 -14.02 0.61 -5.50
C PRO A 193 -13.88 0.89 -4.00
N VAL A 194 -14.81 1.65 -3.44
CA VAL A 194 -14.85 1.97 -2.00
C VAL A 194 -14.83 0.72 -1.12
N ALA A 195 -15.37 -0.40 -1.63
CA ALA A 195 -15.39 -1.66 -0.89
C ALA A 195 -13.99 -2.24 -0.61
N GLU A 196 -13.02 -1.98 -1.49
CA GLU A 196 -11.66 -2.53 -1.44
C GLU A 196 -10.62 -1.54 -0.87
N LEU A 197 -11.06 -0.33 -0.48
CA LEU A 197 -10.17 0.65 0.14
C LEU A 197 -9.60 0.12 1.46
N ASN A 198 -8.29 0.23 1.58
CA ASN A 198 -7.55 -0.09 2.79
C ASN A 198 -6.52 1.01 3.11
N ALA A 199 -5.97 1.00 4.32
CA ALA A 199 -5.04 2.03 4.78
C ALA A 199 -3.79 2.15 3.88
N LEU A 200 -3.26 1.03 3.37
CA LEU A 200 -2.12 1.04 2.46
C LEU A 200 -2.46 1.75 1.15
N ASN A 201 -3.58 1.38 0.51
CA ASN A 201 -3.98 1.93 -0.78
C ASN A 201 -4.30 3.43 -0.70
N VAL A 202 -4.82 3.90 0.43
CA VAL A 202 -5.11 5.32 0.66
C VAL A 202 -3.85 6.13 0.94
N LEU A 203 -2.89 5.59 1.71
CA LEU A 203 -1.67 6.31 2.10
C LEU A 203 -0.57 6.27 1.05
N HIS A 204 -0.50 5.20 0.24
CA HIS A 204 0.58 5.01 -0.74
C HIS A 204 0.63 6.09 -1.82
N PRO A 205 -0.48 6.46 -2.49
CA PRO A 205 -0.48 7.52 -3.49
C PRO A 205 -0.39 8.91 -2.83
N ARG A 206 0.19 9.86 -3.54
CA ARG A 206 0.30 11.24 -3.06
C ARG A 206 -1.05 11.96 -3.06
N ARG A 207 -1.90 11.70 -4.05
CA ARG A 207 -3.22 12.32 -4.17
C ARG A 207 -4.31 11.26 -4.27
N LEU A 208 -5.49 11.61 -3.82
CA LEU A 208 -6.68 10.79 -3.87
C LEU A 208 -7.76 11.53 -4.67
N LEU A 209 -8.26 10.93 -5.74
CA LEU A 209 -9.40 11.40 -6.50
C LEU A 209 -10.61 10.54 -6.15
N MET A 210 -11.65 11.14 -5.63
CA MET A 210 -12.88 10.43 -5.26
C MET A 210 -14.08 11.04 -5.97
N THR A 211 -15.05 10.22 -6.36
CA THR A 211 -16.36 10.75 -6.69
C THR A 211 -17.11 11.13 -5.42
N ALA A 212 -17.97 12.16 -5.49
CA ALA A 212 -18.80 12.57 -4.35
C ALA A 212 -19.61 11.39 -3.79
N SER A 213 -20.21 10.59 -4.67
CA SER A 213 -20.94 9.37 -4.31
C SER A 213 -20.05 8.29 -3.66
N ALA A 214 -18.76 8.21 -4.01
CA ALA A 214 -17.83 7.29 -3.35
C ALA A 214 -17.52 7.74 -1.90
N LEU A 215 -17.43 9.02 -1.66
CA LEU A 215 -17.23 9.56 -0.31
C LEU A 215 -18.45 9.32 0.57
N ASP A 216 -19.68 9.50 0.03
CA ASP A 216 -20.92 9.20 0.75
C ASP A 216 -21.01 7.70 1.06
N ALA A 217 -20.75 6.83 0.09
CA ALA A 217 -20.73 5.38 0.31
C ALA A 217 -19.64 4.94 1.33
N PHE A 218 -18.56 5.68 1.44
CA PHE A 218 -17.56 5.43 2.50
C PHE A 218 -18.09 5.85 3.87
N ARG A 219 -18.80 6.98 3.96
CA ARG A 219 -19.42 7.45 5.21
C ARG A 219 -20.50 6.51 5.72
N GLU A 220 -21.33 5.95 4.85
CA GLU A 220 -22.37 4.98 5.22
C GLU A 220 -21.80 3.67 5.80
N LYS A 221 -20.56 3.32 5.49
CA LYS A 221 -19.85 2.14 6.04
C LYS A 221 -19.21 2.39 7.40
N LEU A 222 -19.34 3.59 7.93
CA LEU A 222 -18.81 3.94 9.25
C LEU A 222 -19.56 3.24 10.37
#